data_0c1db9cc6a30d6fccad59dfce05daf47
#
_entry.id   0c1db9cc6a30d6fccad59dfce05daf47
#
_cell.length_a   1.000
_cell.length_b   1.000
_cell.length_c   1.000
_cell.angle_alpha   90.00
_cell.angle_beta   90.00
_cell.angle_gamma   90.00
#
_symmetry.space_group_name_H-M   'P 1'
#
loop_
_entity.id
_entity.type
_entity.pdbx_description
1 polymer ?
#
loop_
_entity_poly.entity_id
_entity_poly.type
_entity_poly.pdbx_seq_one_letter_code
_entity_poly.pdbx_strand_id
1 'polypeptide(L)'
;GTVTPPTQNGIKRGGTPTVPTAASPSTSPAGDKTGYLFVGWFEEDTSGNLASTPYDFTQPLTGNKKLKAKWLLNEYKVKVKDAPDADGTHANEVIHSDDHVPYNGQIPSQTAPNNKTGYHFNGWVDESDNSPYTFGTPVRRDTTVVATYAPNNYKVHYDPNGSNVSGTVTDSNHVYDVAKNLNQNNFTRPGFTFGGWNTEADGSGQSYTDQQSVTNL
;
A
#
# COMPACT_ATOMS: atom_id res chain seq x y z
N GLY A 1 -0.90 31.83 -0.07
CA GLY A 1 -1.60 33.11 0.03
C GLY A 1 -1.64 33.55 1.47
N THR A 2 -1.22 34.79 1.77
CA THR A 2 -1.37 35.41 3.09
C THR A 2 -2.84 35.70 3.33
N VAL A 3 -3.43 35.00 4.30
CA VAL A 3 -4.76 35.34 4.80
C VAL A 3 -4.57 36.57 5.69
N THR A 4 -5.08 37.72 5.28
CA THR A 4 -5.11 38.90 6.12
C THR A 4 -6.26 38.72 7.11
N PRO A 5 -6.00 38.74 8.43
CA PRO A 5 -7.09 38.69 9.39
C PRO A 5 -8.03 39.88 9.23
N PRO A 6 -9.35 39.71 9.46
CA PRO A 6 -10.26 40.83 9.43
C PRO A 6 -9.82 41.89 10.44
N THR A 7 -9.75 43.12 9.99
CA THR A 7 -9.35 44.26 10.84
C THR A 7 -10.50 44.53 11.81
N GLN A 8 -10.25 44.42 13.11
CA GLN A 8 -11.18 44.89 14.14
C GLN A 8 -10.86 46.36 14.46
N ASN A 9 -11.78 47.22 14.08
CA ASN A 9 -11.66 48.66 14.35
C ASN A 9 -12.50 49.07 15.56
N GLY A 10 -12.04 50.08 16.31
CA GLY A 10 -12.83 50.71 17.37
C GLY A 10 -12.83 49.97 18.72
N ILE A 11 -11.94 49.00 18.94
CA ILE A 11 -11.73 48.43 20.29
C ILE A 11 -11.08 49.53 21.15
N LYS A 12 -11.79 49.95 22.22
CA LYS A 12 -11.24 50.95 23.17
C LYS A 12 -10.01 50.37 23.90
N ARG A 13 -9.10 51.23 24.31
CA ARG A 13 -7.96 50.86 25.15
C ARG A 13 -8.46 50.14 26.40
N GLY A 14 -7.92 48.96 26.68
CA GLY A 14 -8.38 48.07 27.76
C GLY A 14 -9.53 47.12 27.42
N GLY A 15 -10.11 47.25 26.19
CA GLY A 15 -11.05 46.22 25.70
C GLY A 15 -10.32 44.96 25.21
N THR A 16 -11.00 43.82 25.26
CA THR A 16 -10.48 42.53 24.73
C THR A 16 -10.85 42.37 23.26
N PRO A 17 -9.90 42.00 22.38
CA PRO A 17 -10.22 41.68 21.01
C PRO A 17 -11.02 40.35 20.95
N THR A 18 -11.94 40.24 20.00
CA THR A 18 -12.61 38.95 19.75
C THR A 18 -11.74 38.09 18.85
N VAL A 19 -11.71 36.79 19.12
CA VAL A 19 -11.08 35.84 18.21
C VAL A 19 -11.79 35.96 16.85
N PRO A 20 -11.07 36.19 15.73
CA PRO A 20 -11.70 36.14 14.43
C PRO A 20 -12.45 34.83 14.25
N THR A 21 -13.73 34.87 13.88
CA THR A 21 -14.60 33.68 13.76
C THR A 21 -14.07 32.64 12.77
N ALA A 22 -13.14 33.04 11.91
CA ALA A 22 -12.41 32.13 11.02
C ALA A 22 -11.23 31.41 11.68
N ALA A 23 -10.96 31.60 12.98
CA ALA A 23 -9.81 31.05 13.70
C ALA A 23 -10.23 30.04 14.78
N SER A 24 -11.34 29.34 14.63
CA SER A 24 -11.59 28.15 15.43
C SER A 24 -10.57 27.08 15.02
N PRO A 25 -9.94 26.39 15.98
CA PRO A 25 -8.95 25.33 15.65
C PRO A 25 -9.54 24.14 14.86
N SER A 26 -10.86 24.10 14.70
CA SER A 26 -11.56 23.07 13.89
C SER A 26 -12.09 23.57 12.55
N THR A 27 -12.06 24.88 12.31
CA THR A 27 -12.50 25.44 11.03
C THR A 27 -11.41 26.38 10.53
N SER A 28 -10.79 26.01 9.43
CA SER A 28 -9.85 26.85 8.69
C SER A 28 -10.44 28.26 8.48
N PRO A 29 -9.67 29.33 8.71
CA PRO A 29 -10.09 30.66 8.26
C PRO A 29 -10.39 30.62 6.77
N ALA A 30 -11.36 31.40 6.28
CA ALA A 30 -11.84 31.38 4.91
C ALA A 30 -10.68 31.27 3.91
N GLY A 31 -10.49 30.06 3.36
CA GLY A 31 -9.32 29.65 2.61
C GLY A 31 -8.55 28.58 3.36
N ASP A 32 -9.12 27.35 3.42
CA ASP A 32 -8.39 26.18 3.86
C ASP A 32 -7.08 26.10 3.10
N LYS A 33 -5.98 26.13 3.83
CA LYS A 33 -4.67 25.86 3.24
C LYS A 33 -4.53 24.34 3.21
N THR A 34 -5.01 23.74 2.12
CA THR A 34 -4.98 22.28 1.93
C THR A 34 -3.60 21.73 2.25
N GLY A 35 -3.55 20.73 3.11
CA GLY A 35 -2.30 20.10 3.54
C GLY A 35 -1.56 20.82 4.67
N TYR A 36 -2.19 21.81 5.30
CA TYR A 36 -1.61 22.51 6.43
C TYR A 36 -2.54 22.51 7.64
N LEU A 37 -1.95 22.41 8.82
CA LEU A 37 -2.63 22.60 10.10
C LEU A 37 -2.51 24.07 10.52
N PHE A 38 -3.65 24.70 10.84
CA PHE A 38 -3.64 26.03 11.47
C PHE A 38 -3.19 25.91 12.94
N VAL A 39 -2.13 26.62 13.31
CA VAL A 39 -1.56 26.60 14.66
C VAL A 39 -2.12 27.70 15.54
N GLY A 40 -2.44 28.85 14.93
CA GLY A 40 -2.96 29.99 15.67
C GLY A 40 -2.55 31.32 15.04
N TRP A 41 -2.97 32.39 15.72
CA TRP A 41 -2.56 33.76 15.41
C TRP A 41 -1.35 34.13 16.27
N PHE A 42 -0.36 34.71 15.66
CA PHE A 42 0.87 35.14 16.32
C PHE A 42 1.12 36.62 16.08
N GLU A 43 1.55 37.35 17.11
CA GLU A 43 1.93 38.74 16.97
C GLU A 43 3.20 38.89 16.12
N GLU A 44 3.18 39.81 15.16
CA GLU A 44 4.32 40.14 14.33
C GLU A 44 4.95 41.44 14.84
N ASP A 45 6.25 41.42 15.10
CA ASP A 45 7.02 42.60 15.48
C ASP A 45 7.27 43.54 14.28
N THR A 46 7.87 44.67 14.54
CA THR A 46 8.20 45.68 13.49
C THR A 46 9.25 45.19 12.50
N SER A 47 9.99 44.16 12.83
CA SER A 47 10.99 43.50 11.97
C SER A 47 10.40 42.34 11.17
N GLY A 48 9.12 42.00 11.37
CA GLY A 48 8.42 40.90 10.67
C GLY A 48 8.57 39.55 11.33
N ASN A 49 9.15 39.46 12.52
CA ASN A 49 9.26 38.17 13.26
C ASN A 49 7.97 37.87 14.00
N LEU A 50 7.62 36.59 14.07
CA LEU A 50 6.47 36.11 14.86
C LEU A 50 6.88 35.85 16.30
N ALA A 51 5.98 36.18 17.23
CA ALA A 51 6.10 35.77 18.64
C ALA A 51 6.29 34.25 18.76
N SER A 52 6.89 33.78 19.86
CA SER A 52 7.12 32.35 20.11
C SER A 52 5.84 31.60 20.51
N THR A 53 4.85 32.29 21.04
CA THR A 53 3.57 31.74 21.51
C THR A 53 2.40 32.36 20.74
N PRO A 54 1.27 31.60 20.60
CA PRO A 54 0.05 32.15 20.03
C PRO A 54 -0.45 33.38 20.82
N TYR A 55 -1.09 34.30 20.11
CA TYR A 55 -1.69 35.50 20.72
C TYR A 55 -2.87 35.08 21.60
N ASP A 56 -2.86 35.61 22.85
CA ASP A 56 -3.92 35.40 23.83
C ASP A 56 -5.00 36.48 23.66
N PHE A 57 -6.13 36.12 23.09
CA PHE A 57 -7.28 37.00 22.86
C PHE A 57 -8.05 37.34 24.14
N THR A 58 -7.72 36.75 25.28
CA THR A 58 -8.36 37.10 26.56
C THR A 58 -7.73 38.36 27.21
N GLN A 59 -6.55 38.74 26.73
CA GLN A 59 -5.85 39.89 27.27
C GLN A 59 -6.37 41.21 26.70
N PRO A 60 -6.48 42.27 27.52
CA PRO A 60 -6.89 43.60 27.06
C PRO A 60 -5.84 44.23 26.14
N LEU A 61 -6.30 44.94 25.11
CA LEU A 61 -5.41 45.66 24.20
C LEU A 61 -4.74 46.84 24.87
N THR A 62 -3.42 46.86 24.84
CA THR A 62 -2.57 47.96 25.29
C THR A 62 -2.04 48.83 24.18
N GLY A 63 -2.25 48.45 22.91
CA GLY A 63 -1.84 49.15 21.71
C GLY A 63 -2.25 48.40 20.44
N ASN A 64 -1.90 48.99 19.28
CA ASN A 64 -2.14 48.30 17.99
C ASN A 64 -1.37 47.00 17.91
N LYS A 65 -2.02 45.97 17.42
CA LYS A 65 -1.46 44.61 17.22
C LYS A 65 -1.52 44.22 15.76
N LYS A 66 -0.48 43.61 15.27
CA LYS A 66 -0.44 42.94 13.95
C LYS A 66 -0.32 41.44 14.16
N LEU A 67 -1.32 40.71 13.73
CA LEU A 67 -1.37 39.26 13.91
C LEU A 67 -1.24 38.56 12.58
N LYS A 68 -0.45 37.51 12.54
CA LYS A 68 -0.32 36.57 11.40
C LYS A 68 -0.76 35.19 11.77
N ALA A 69 -1.45 34.55 10.85
CA ALA A 69 -1.77 33.11 10.94
C ALA A 69 -0.50 32.27 10.75
N LYS A 70 -0.25 31.33 11.66
CA LYS A 70 0.83 30.36 11.53
C LYS A 70 0.24 29.01 11.12
N TRP A 71 0.88 28.37 10.16
CA TRP A 71 0.51 27.09 9.59
C TRP A 71 1.68 26.13 9.64
N LEU A 72 1.41 24.88 9.98
CA LEU A 72 2.35 23.78 9.84
C LEU A 72 1.92 22.90 8.67
N LEU A 73 2.88 22.42 7.89
CA LEU A 73 2.63 21.42 6.87
C LEU A 73 2.22 20.10 7.55
N ASN A 74 1.17 19.47 7.08
CA ASN A 74 0.79 18.16 7.59
C ASN A 74 1.86 17.14 7.21
N GLU A 75 2.14 16.24 8.13
CA GLU A 75 3.01 15.09 7.93
C GLU A 75 2.19 13.81 8.15
N TYR A 76 2.56 12.77 7.44
CA TYR A 76 1.87 11.49 7.43
C TYR A 76 2.85 10.35 7.65
N LYS A 77 2.35 9.29 8.25
CA LYS A 77 3.09 8.04 8.43
C LYS A 77 2.93 7.17 7.19
N VAL A 78 4.05 6.68 6.69
CA VAL A 78 4.04 5.71 5.61
C VAL A 78 4.75 4.44 6.04
N LYS A 79 4.27 3.32 5.54
CA LYS A 79 4.87 2.02 5.74
C LYS A 79 4.77 1.21 4.45
N VAL A 80 5.85 0.54 4.09
CA VAL A 80 5.86 -0.46 3.02
C VAL A 80 6.26 -1.79 3.63
N LYS A 81 5.48 -2.82 3.42
CA LYS A 81 5.71 -4.14 4.00
C LYS A 81 5.50 -5.26 3.00
N ASP A 82 6.13 -6.39 3.26
CA ASP A 82 5.84 -7.62 2.54
C ASP A 82 4.52 -8.25 3.04
N ALA A 83 3.86 -9.02 2.18
CA ALA A 83 2.77 -9.87 2.59
C ALA A 83 3.30 -11.11 3.34
N PRO A 84 2.52 -11.71 4.26
CA PRO A 84 2.90 -12.96 4.87
C PRO A 84 3.06 -14.08 3.83
N ASP A 85 3.92 -15.04 4.12
CA ASP A 85 3.97 -16.30 3.39
C ASP A 85 2.73 -17.16 3.68
N ALA A 86 2.48 -18.20 2.88
CA ALA A 86 1.36 -19.09 3.07
C ALA A 86 1.38 -19.81 4.44
N ASP A 87 2.56 -20.02 5.01
CA ASP A 87 2.77 -20.58 6.36
C ASP A 87 2.75 -19.53 7.48
N GLY A 88 2.52 -18.24 7.14
CA GLY A 88 2.49 -17.12 8.07
C GLY A 88 3.87 -16.61 8.48
N THR A 89 4.96 -17.14 7.93
CA THR A 89 6.31 -16.58 8.12
C THR A 89 6.46 -15.27 7.35
N HIS A 90 7.43 -14.43 7.74
CA HIS A 90 7.65 -13.09 7.19
C HIS A 90 6.40 -12.18 7.22
N ALA A 91 5.43 -12.50 8.10
CA ALA A 91 4.25 -11.66 8.29
C ALA A 91 4.67 -10.24 8.72
N ASN A 92 4.27 -9.25 7.91
CA ASN A 92 4.50 -7.83 8.20
C ASN A 92 5.98 -7.39 8.24
N GLU A 93 6.87 -8.06 7.52
CA GLU A 93 8.24 -7.55 7.35
C GLU A 93 8.21 -6.14 6.77
N VAL A 94 8.73 -5.18 7.53
CA VAL A 94 8.76 -3.78 7.11
C VAL A 94 9.95 -3.55 6.20
N ILE A 95 9.66 -3.18 4.95
CA ILE A 95 10.66 -2.87 3.92
C ILE A 95 11.09 -1.40 4.04
N HIS A 96 10.13 -0.51 4.31
CA HIS A 96 10.36 0.92 4.48
C HIS A 96 9.34 1.52 5.45
N SER A 97 9.75 2.50 6.24
CA SER A 97 8.84 3.32 7.04
C SER A 97 9.39 4.73 7.21
N ASP A 98 8.49 5.72 7.21
CA ASP A 98 8.78 7.11 7.52
C ASP A 98 7.56 7.72 8.22
N ASP A 99 7.76 8.33 9.39
CA ASP A 99 6.70 8.94 10.18
C ASP A 99 6.49 10.43 9.88
N HIS A 100 7.27 11.01 8.95
CA HIS A 100 7.33 12.46 8.70
C HIS A 100 7.24 12.81 7.22
N VAL A 101 6.51 12.03 6.41
CA VAL A 101 6.31 12.34 4.99
C VAL A 101 5.40 13.57 4.88
N PRO A 102 5.87 14.69 4.33
CA PRO A 102 5.07 15.90 4.25
C PRO A 102 3.91 15.74 3.27
N TYR A 103 2.86 16.52 3.44
CA TYR A 103 1.73 16.59 2.51
C TYR A 103 2.22 16.75 1.06
N ASN A 104 1.73 15.91 0.15
CA ASN A 104 2.20 15.72 -1.23
C ASN A 104 3.64 15.20 -1.37
N GLY A 105 4.31 14.79 -0.28
CA GLY A 105 5.51 13.98 -0.36
C GLY A 105 5.23 12.64 -1.01
N GLN A 106 6.28 11.86 -1.25
CA GLN A 106 6.18 10.58 -1.97
C GLN A 106 6.89 9.48 -1.18
N ILE A 107 6.36 8.27 -1.26
CA ILE A 107 7.07 7.08 -0.79
C ILE A 107 8.13 6.73 -1.84
N PRO A 108 9.41 6.56 -1.46
CA PRO A 108 10.45 6.13 -2.37
C PRO A 108 10.10 4.79 -3.02
N SER A 109 10.47 4.61 -4.29
CA SER A 109 10.28 3.33 -4.98
C SER A 109 11.01 2.21 -4.24
N GLN A 110 10.33 1.09 -4.07
CA GLN A 110 10.88 -0.11 -3.46
C GLN A 110 11.08 -1.19 -4.52
N THR A 111 12.11 -2.01 -4.33
CA THR A 111 12.28 -3.23 -5.13
C THR A 111 11.24 -4.26 -4.72
N ALA A 112 10.79 -5.07 -5.69
CA ALA A 112 9.91 -6.19 -5.39
C ALA A 112 10.61 -7.13 -4.39
N PRO A 113 9.92 -7.61 -3.35
CA PRO A 113 10.46 -8.67 -2.50
C PRO A 113 10.72 -9.95 -3.30
N ASN A 114 11.43 -10.89 -2.71
CA ASN A 114 11.68 -12.19 -3.33
C ASN A 114 10.36 -12.92 -3.60
N ASN A 115 10.34 -13.69 -4.69
CA ASN A 115 9.23 -14.58 -4.98
C ASN A 115 9.09 -15.62 -3.85
N LYS A 116 7.86 -15.96 -3.53
CA LYS A 116 7.51 -17.00 -2.57
C LYS A 116 7.35 -18.32 -3.30
N THR A 117 7.55 -19.43 -2.59
CA THR A 117 7.40 -20.77 -3.18
C THR A 117 6.03 -20.92 -3.85
N GLY A 118 6.03 -21.17 -5.14
CA GLY A 118 4.80 -21.30 -5.93
C GLY A 118 4.10 -20.00 -6.32
N TYR A 119 4.63 -18.84 -5.92
CA TYR A 119 4.05 -17.52 -6.20
C TYR A 119 5.09 -16.57 -6.79
N HIS A 120 4.63 -15.64 -7.59
CA HIS A 120 5.43 -14.53 -8.09
C HIS A 120 4.86 -13.19 -7.61
N PHE A 121 5.72 -12.21 -7.48
CA PHE A 121 5.31 -10.85 -7.13
C PHE A 121 4.32 -10.29 -8.18
N ASN A 122 3.20 -9.74 -7.70
CA ASN A 122 2.09 -9.26 -8.54
C ASN A 122 1.85 -7.76 -8.43
N GLY A 123 2.66 -7.05 -7.65
CA GLY A 123 2.54 -5.60 -7.48
C GLY A 123 2.30 -5.15 -6.05
N TRP A 124 2.08 -3.86 -5.90
CA TRP A 124 1.85 -3.20 -4.63
C TRP A 124 0.41 -2.73 -4.53
N VAL A 125 -0.17 -2.80 -3.34
CA VAL A 125 -1.52 -2.30 -3.05
C VAL A 125 -1.51 -1.40 -1.81
N ASP A 126 -2.45 -0.46 -1.74
CA ASP A 126 -2.77 0.25 -0.52
C ASP A 126 -3.56 -0.68 0.41
N GLU A 127 -3.07 -0.87 1.64
CA GLU A 127 -3.68 -1.81 2.60
C GLU A 127 -5.11 -1.43 2.98
N SER A 128 -5.46 -0.15 2.90
CA SER A 128 -6.76 0.35 3.36
C SER A 128 -7.94 -0.05 2.46
N ASP A 129 -7.69 -0.25 1.17
CA ASP A 129 -8.74 -0.52 0.17
C ASP A 129 -8.36 -1.56 -0.88
N ASN A 130 -7.14 -2.14 -0.78
CA ASN A 130 -6.55 -3.08 -1.74
C ASN A 130 -6.44 -2.54 -3.17
N SER A 131 -6.48 -1.22 -3.36
CA SER A 131 -6.26 -0.63 -4.68
C SER A 131 -4.79 -0.72 -5.09
N PRO A 132 -4.49 -0.89 -6.39
CA PRO A 132 -3.12 -0.88 -6.88
C PRO A 132 -2.40 0.41 -6.49
N TYR A 133 -1.19 0.28 -5.93
CA TYR A 133 -0.37 1.41 -5.51
C TYR A 133 0.81 1.61 -6.46
N THR A 134 1.01 2.86 -6.88
CA THR A 134 2.16 3.26 -7.70
C THR A 134 3.04 4.22 -6.90
N PHE A 135 4.32 3.87 -6.73
CA PHE A 135 5.28 4.77 -6.10
C PHE A 135 5.40 6.08 -6.87
N GLY A 136 5.58 7.19 -6.14
CA GLY A 136 5.50 8.53 -6.71
C GLY A 136 4.12 9.18 -6.57
N THR A 137 3.09 8.44 -6.15
CA THR A 137 1.79 9.01 -5.80
C THR A 137 1.92 9.95 -4.60
N PRO A 138 1.37 11.18 -4.67
CA PRO A 138 1.43 12.12 -3.55
C PRO A 138 0.73 11.61 -2.30
N VAL A 139 1.45 11.59 -1.17
CA VAL A 139 0.92 11.19 0.14
C VAL A 139 0.06 12.32 0.71
N ARG A 140 -1.18 12.00 1.10
CA ARG A 140 -2.16 12.94 1.67
C ARG A 140 -2.86 12.41 2.92
N ARG A 141 -2.50 11.22 3.35
CA ARG A 141 -2.98 10.50 4.53
C ARG A 141 -1.94 9.49 4.99
N ASP A 142 -2.07 8.98 6.19
CA ASP A 142 -1.31 7.80 6.59
C ASP A 142 -1.55 6.67 5.60
N THR A 143 -0.47 6.05 5.13
CA THR A 143 -0.53 5.08 4.03
C THR A 143 0.33 3.86 4.36
N THR A 144 -0.26 2.68 4.27
CA THR A 144 0.47 1.41 4.30
C THR A 144 0.36 0.73 2.94
N VAL A 145 1.50 0.41 2.36
CA VAL A 145 1.61 -0.28 1.06
C VAL A 145 2.08 -1.70 1.31
N VAL A 146 1.42 -2.68 0.68
CA VAL A 146 1.70 -4.10 0.86
C VAL A 146 2.03 -4.74 -0.47
N ALA A 147 3.06 -5.59 -0.50
CA ALA A 147 3.35 -6.45 -1.64
C ALA A 147 2.24 -7.49 -1.83
N THR A 148 1.90 -7.78 -3.06
CA THR A 148 0.96 -8.86 -3.40
C THR A 148 1.62 -9.89 -4.28
N TYR A 149 1.07 -11.10 -4.25
CA TYR A 149 1.59 -12.25 -4.98
C TYR A 149 0.46 -12.97 -5.70
N ALA A 150 0.78 -13.53 -6.86
CA ALA A 150 -0.11 -14.38 -7.62
C ALA A 150 0.47 -15.79 -7.75
N PRO A 151 -0.36 -16.85 -7.70
CA PRO A 151 0.11 -18.21 -7.85
C PRO A 151 0.69 -18.45 -9.25
N ASN A 152 1.76 -19.25 -9.30
CA ASN A 152 2.37 -19.64 -10.57
C ASN A 152 1.47 -20.59 -11.35
N ASN A 153 1.56 -20.48 -12.66
CA ASN A 153 0.92 -21.42 -13.57
C ASN A 153 1.95 -22.46 -14.05
N TYR A 154 1.57 -23.71 -14.04
CA TYR A 154 2.37 -24.83 -14.49
C TYR A 154 1.63 -25.58 -15.58
N LYS A 155 2.40 -26.30 -16.40
CA LYS A 155 1.88 -27.17 -17.43
C LYS A 155 2.36 -28.58 -17.18
N VAL A 156 1.44 -29.55 -17.19
CA VAL A 156 1.77 -30.98 -17.20
C VAL A 156 1.71 -31.43 -18.64
N HIS A 157 2.83 -31.96 -19.12
CA HIS A 157 2.98 -32.64 -20.40
C HIS A 157 2.90 -34.14 -20.18
N TYR A 158 2.14 -34.85 -21.02
CA TYR A 158 1.94 -36.28 -20.90
C TYR A 158 2.70 -36.99 -22.02
N ASP A 159 3.80 -37.67 -21.66
CA ASP A 159 4.63 -38.46 -22.58
C ASP A 159 4.19 -39.91 -22.56
N PRO A 160 3.97 -40.57 -23.72
CA PRO A 160 3.59 -41.97 -23.78
C PRO A 160 4.69 -42.93 -23.32
N ASN A 161 5.91 -42.49 -23.12
CA ASN A 161 7.08 -43.21 -22.65
C ASN A 161 7.30 -44.57 -23.39
N GLY A 162 7.25 -44.53 -24.70
CA GLY A 162 7.53 -45.75 -25.48
C GLY A 162 7.24 -45.63 -26.97
N SER A 163 7.72 -46.65 -27.71
CA SER A 163 7.40 -46.85 -29.10
C SER A 163 6.11 -47.69 -29.26
N ASN A 164 5.47 -47.62 -30.41
CA ASN A 164 4.20 -48.31 -30.73
C ASN A 164 3.03 -47.96 -29.79
N VAL A 165 3.01 -46.73 -29.34
CA VAL A 165 1.86 -46.18 -28.58
C VAL A 165 0.96 -45.42 -29.53
N SER A 166 -0.35 -45.57 -29.39
CA SER A 166 -1.40 -44.84 -30.09
C SER A 166 -2.24 -44.04 -29.11
N GLY A 167 -2.94 -43.01 -29.63
CA GLY A 167 -3.69 -42.08 -28.83
C GLY A 167 -2.90 -40.80 -28.53
N THR A 168 -3.55 -39.85 -27.89
CA THR A 168 -2.94 -38.56 -27.46
C THR A 168 -3.57 -38.11 -26.16
N VAL A 169 -2.75 -37.52 -25.30
CA VAL A 169 -3.21 -36.79 -24.12
C VAL A 169 -2.71 -35.38 -24.25
N THR A 170 -3.63 -34.42 -24.24
CA THR A 170 -3.25 -32.99 -24.33
C THR A 170 -2.65 -32.52 -23.02
N ASP A 171 -1.75 -31.53 -23.07
CA ASP A 171 -1.22 -30.87 -21.89
C ASP A 171 -2.34 -30.33 -20.99
N SER A 172 -2.13 -30.31 -19.69
CA SER A 172 -3.02 -29.65 -18.76
C SER A 172 -2.34 -28.49 -18.03
N ASN A 173 -3.06 -27.39 -17.87
CA ASN A 173 -2.59 -26.25 -17.11
C ASN A 173 -3.04 -26.39 -15.65
N HIS A 174 -2.12 -26.15 -14.72
CA HIS A 174 -2.33 -26.19 -13.29
C HIS A 174 -1.92 -24.86 -12.67
N VAL A 175 -2.57 -24.50 -11.58
CA VAL A 175 -2.26 -23.28 -10.79
C VAL A 175 -1.79 -23.76 -9.43
N TYR A 176 -0.73 -23.14 -8.91
CA TYR A 176 -0.21 -23.48 -7.59
C TYR A 176 -1.31 -23.33 -6.52
N ASP A 177 -1.35 -24.20 -5.52
CA ASP A 177 -2.35 -24.31 -4.45
C ASP A 177 -3.79 -24.56 -4.92
N VAL A 178 -4.01 -24.83 -6.20
CA VAL A 178 -5.34 -25.20 -6.73
C VAL A 178 -5.37 -26.66 -7.11
N ALA A 179 -6.16 -27.46 -6.41
CA ALA A 179 -6.34 -28.87 -6.73
C ALA A 179 -6.99 -29.03 -8.11
N LYS A 180 -6.38 -29.85 -8.95
CA LYS A 180 -6.91 -30.21 -10.27
C LYS A 180 -6.51 -31.63 -10.64
N ASN A 181 -7.42 -32.34 -11.31
CA ASN A 181 -7.12 -33.68 -11.77
C ASN A 181 -6.16 -33.67 -12.95
N LEU A 182 -5.24 -34.63 -12.98
CA LEU A 182 -4.49 -34.97 -14.17
C LEU A 182 -5.47 -35.38 -15.28
N ASN A 183 -5.07 -35.19 -16.53
CA ASN A 183 -5.90 -35.63 -17.65
C ASN A 183 -5.98 -37.16 -17.71
N GLN A 184 -7.13 -37.64 -18.18
CA GLN A 184 -7.35 -39.06 -18.39
C GLN A 184 -6.35 -39.63 -19.42
N ASN A 185 -5.82 -40.79 -19.15
CA ASN A 185 -5.01 -41.51 -20.12
C ASN A 185 -5.84 -41.92 -21.34
N ASN A 186 -5.36 -41.52 -22.52
CA ASN A 186 -5.87 -41.94 -23.81
C ASN A 186 -4.79 -42.67 -24.65
N PHE A 187 -3.64 -42.99 -24.06
CA PHE A 187 -2.63 -43.80 -24.71
C PHE A 187 -2.97 -45.27 -24.62
N THR A 188 -2.71 -46.00 -25.68
CA THR A 188 -2.80 -47.48 -25.74
C THR A 188 -1.52 -48.05 -26.32
N ARG A 189 -1.01 -49.14 -25.74
CA ARG A 189 0.19 -49.84 -26.20
C ARG A 189 -0.10 -51.34 -26.24
N PRO A 190 0.00 -51.99 -27.42
CA PRO A 190 -0.27 -53.44 -27.54
C PRO A 190 0.58 -54.27 -26.57
N GLY A 191 -0.09 -55.18 -25.84
CA GLY A 191 0.56 -56.07 -24.87
C GLY A 191 0.89 -55.40 -23.50
N PHE A 192 0.48 -54.13 -23.27
CA PHE A 192 0.70 -53.44 -22.00
C PHE A 192 -0.60 -52.87 -21.45
N THR A 193 -0.66 -52.82 -20.14
CA THR A 193 -1.72 -52.12 -19.40
C THR A 193 -1.14 -50.82 -18.86
N PHE A 194 -1.91 -49.72 -18.94
CA PHE A 194 -1.49 -48.46 -18.34
C PHE A 194 -1.39 -48.58 -16.82
N GLY A 195 -0.24 -48.28 -16.25
CA GLY A 195 0.06 -48.39 -14.81
C GLY A 195 -0.01 -47.13 -14.02
N GLY A 196 -0.21 -45.98 -14.69
CA GLY A 196 -0.17 -44.63 -14.08
C GLY A 196 0.87 -43.72 -14.73
N TRP A 197 0.98 -42.54 -14.20
CA TRP A 197 1.95 -41.51 -14.58
C TRP A 197 3.17 -41.51 -13.64
N ASN A 198 4.32 -41.16 -14.12
CA ASN A 198 5.53 -41.01 -13.31
C ASN A 198 6.32 -39.80 -13.81
N THR A 199 7.02 -39.05 -12.93
CA THR A 199 7.82 -37.88 -13.30
C THR A 199 9.11 -38.27 -14.01
N GLU A 200 9.57 -39.55 -13.93
CA GLU A 200 10.78 -40.05 -14.56
C GLU A 200 10.43 -41.23 -15.50
N ALA A 201 11.10 -41.27 -16.65
CA ALA A 201 10.83 -42.27 -17.69
C ALA A 201 11.11 -43.70 -17.26
N ASP A 202 12.01 -43.91 -16.32
CA ASP A 202 12.37 -45.23 -15.76
C ASP A 202 11.50 -45.67 -14.58
N GLY A 203 10.53 -44.82 -14.18
CA GLY A 203 9.61 -45.10 -13.07
C GLY A 203 10.18 -44.78 -11.68
N SER A 204 11.38 -44.24 -11.57
CA SER A 204 12.04 -43.93 -10.29
C SER A 204 11.49 -42.65 -9.60
N GLY A 205 10.75 -41.83 -10.33
CA GLY A 205 10.19 -40.57 -9.83
C GLY A 205 8.89 -40.72 -9.05
N GLN A 206 8.18 -39.63 -8.87
CA GLN A 206 6.88 -39.58 -8.21
C GLN A 206 5.80 -40.20 -9.10
N SER A 207 5.06 -41.17 -8.56
CA SER A 207 3.97 -41.88 -9.27
C SER A 207 2.60 -41.22 -8.99
N TYR A 208 1.76 -41.21 -10.00
CA TYR A 208 0.37 -40.74 -9.93
C TYR A 208 -0.57 -41.73 -10.63
N THR A 209 -1.76 -41.90 -10.10
CA THR A 209 -2.81 -42.68 -10.76
C THR A 209 -3.47 -41.85 -11.86
N ASP A 210 -4.20 -42.55 -12.77
CA ASP A 210 -4.98 -41.86 -13.79
C ASP A 210 -6.00 -40.91 -13.18
N GLN A 211 -6.11 -39.72 -13.72
CA GLN A 211 -7.01 -38.65 -13.23
C GLN A 211 -6.84 -38.31 -11.74
N GLN A 212 -5.69 -38.59 -11.16
CA GLN A 212 -5.41 -38.23 -9.77
C GLN A 212 -5.53 -36.72 -9.58
N SER A 213 -6.20 -36.30 -8.50
CA SER A 213 -6.19 -34.88 -8.07
C SER A 213 -4.83 -34.53 -7.50
N VAL A 214 -4.24 -33.48 -8.02
CA VAL A 214 -2.90 -32.99 -7.63
C VAL A 214 -2.95 -31.55 -7.25
N THR A 215 -2.08 -31.17 -6.33
CA THR A 215 -1.87 -29.80 -5.88
C THR A 215 -0.36 -29.60 -5.78
N ASN A 216 0.16 -28.46 -6.19
CA ASN A 216 1.60 -28.10 -6.02
C ASN A 216 2.56 -29.14 -6.67
N LEU A 217 2.41 -29.31 -7.97
CA LEU A 217 3.29 -30.13 -8.79
C LEU A 217 4.65 -29.46 -8.99
#